data_4b64f99279db3ed6fd1b91eac976d7fc
#
_entry.id   4b64f99279db3ed6fd1b91eac976d7fc
#
_cell.length_a   1.000
_cell.length_b   1.000
_cell.length_c   1.000
_cell.angle_alpha   90.00
_cell.angle_beta   90.00
_cell.angle_gamma   90.00
#
_symmetry.space_group_name_H-M   'P 1'
#
loop_
_entity.id
_entity.type
_entity.pdbx_description
1 polymer ?
#
loop_
_entity_poly.entity_id
_entity_poly.type
_entity_poly.pdbx_seq_one_letter_code
_entity_poly.pdbx_strand_id
1 'polypeptide(L)'
;MTLQAQRSTNEKAVESGPPQSRYWIFSPLQDMAFVLLTPLPILLAFTVARRTGWMDGLLTFGLALAMAHYLPGILRAYGDRALFRRFRIRLIIAPVFLFAITTWFAYLALHSVILLALFWGQWHWMMQVYGFARIYDAKVKPSARTPAWLDQMICLLWFGMCVFVLNNDLPSYVTSFYQSGGPPVPASAFAWFARAWLALTIVLTLVYVIQTWRAIREGRPPNPLKFVFIAVTCLYLKYTVSVVERPLMGLVMFESWHDIQYLAIVWSFNLNRARKNPEAGAFIRFLFRPRALLVLVYVGMCLAFGSFTHAWSLFKNDAVVRIVISIVTATGLLHYYLDGFIWKIREKETRQALGVRSEGDAGEPSRVLPRLIPAWTRHAALWLLFLLPAALFFAKESELKGNAGKPLEIYQSVVEAFPNSSHAHYQIARELQEAGRLREARVHFERTLELSPDLLPAHIFLGVLLGDQGDYAAARTHFERALMLDPRNAEVHNNLGIVLDEQGDLQSSKVHLERAVTLDPQYALAQNNLGIVLGKLGDLAQALVHHERALTIDPEFADAHNSLGEVLVKQGKLSEAKEHFEHALRINPDYSSAKKNLAATEKALQNR
;
A
#
# COMPACT_ATOMS: atom_id res chain seq x y z
N MET A 1 -55.49 -26.70 -27.74
CA MET A 1 -55.61 -26.21 -26.33
C MET A 1 -54.52 -26.70 -25.37
N THR A 2 -53.66 -27.60 -25.73
CA THR A 2 -52.66 -28.24 -24.83
C THR A 2 -51.28 -27.52 -24.78
N LEU A 3 -50.91 -26.76 -25.76
CA LEU A 3 -49.61 -26.05 -25.81
C LEU A 3 -49.63 -24.68 -25.07
N GLN A 4 -50.76 -24.04 -24.95
CA GLN A 4 -50.91 -22.79 -24.19
C GLN A 4 -50.98 -23.03 -22.67
N ALA A 5 -51.58 -24.17 -22.25
CA ALA A 5 -51.63 -24.55 -20.84
C ALA A 5 -50.23 -24.94 -20.28
N GLN A 6 -49.39 -25.63 -21.09
CA GLN A 6 -48.01 -25.95 -20.70
C GLN A 6 -47.10 -24.72 -20.67
N ARG A 7 -47.32 -23.70 -21.47
CA ARG A 7 -46.60 -22.41 -21.36
C ARG A 7 -47.00 -21.65 -20.09
N SER A 8 -48.27 -21.62 -19.73
CA SER A 8 -48.72 -20.91 -18.51
C SER A 8 -48.27 -21.60 -17.21
N THR A 9 -48.17 -22.92 -17.20
CA THR A 9 -47.65 -23.67 -16.04
C THR A 9 -46.12 -23.56 -15.91
N ASN A 10 -45.37 -23.53 -17.02
CA ASN A 10 -43.95 -23.26 -16.98
C ASN A 10 -43.62 -21.79 -16.63
N GLU A 11 -44.44 -20.82 -17.03
CA GLU A 11 -44.25 -19.43 -16.60
C GLU A 11 -44.55 -19.25 -15.10
N LYS A 12 -45.56 -19.93 -14.55
CA LYS A 12 -45.84 -19.91 -13.11
C LYS A 12 -44.84 -20.68 -12.27
N ALA A 13 -44.20 -21.75 -12.78
CA ALA A 13 -43.15 -22.50 -12.09
C ALA A 13 -41.81 -21.74 -12.05
N VAL A 14 -41.59 -20.79 -12.95
CA VAL A 14 -40.40 -19.90 -12.94
C VAL A 14 -40.57 -18.73 -11.95
N GLU A 15 -41.82 -18.43 -11.51
CA GLU A 15 -42.09 -17.36 -10.54
C GLU A 15 -41.92 -17.76 -9.06
N SER A 16 -41.80 -19.05 -8.73
CA SER A 16 -41.73 -19.54 -7.35
C SER A 16 -40.34 -19.95 -6.90
N GLY A 17 -39.34 -19.11 -7.12
CA GLY A 17 -38.13 -19.17 -6.30
C GLY A 17 -38.47 -18.63 -4.90
N PRO A 18 -37.86 -19.17 -3.82
CA PRO A 18 -38.16 -18.71 -2.47
C PRO A 18 -37.98 -17.18 -2.36
N PRO A 19 -38.91 -16.46 -1.68
CA PRO A 19 -38.90 -14.99 -1.60
C PRO A 19 -37.58 -14.37 -1.11
N GLN A 20 -36.74 -15.16 -0.45
CA GLN A 20 -35.44 -14.74 0.03
C GLN A 20 -34.35 -14.53 -1.05
N SER A 21 -34.49 -15.12 -2.26
CA SER A 21 -33.49 -14.94 -3.35
C SER A 21 -33.61 -13.60 -4.08
N ARG A 22 -34.63 -12.81 -3.78
CA ARG A 22 -34.98 -11.60 -4.53
C ARG A 22 -33.97 -10.44 -4.36
N TYR A 23 -33.29 -10.34 -3.22
CA TYR A 23 -32.43 -9.20 -2.88
C TYR A 23 -30.92 -9.50 -3.03
N TRP A 24 -30.53 -10.76 -3.00
CA TRP A 24 -29.15 -11.21 -2.94
C TRP A 24 -28.50 -11.30 -4.33
N ILE A 25 -27.21 -10.98 -4.42
CA ILE A 25 -26.42 -11.13 -5.67
C ILE A 25 -26.25 -12.63 -5.98
N PHE A 26 -25.76 -13.39 -5.01
CA PHE A 26 -25.50 -14.83 -5.11
C PHE A 26 -26.54 -15.63 -4.30
N SER A 27 -26.32 -15.67 -2.98
CA SER A 27 -27.20 -16.26 -1.97
C SER A 27 -27.00 -15.51 -0.66
N PRO A 28 -27.95 -15.63 0.32
CA PRO A 28 -27.79 -14.96 1.62
C PRO A 28 -26.44 -15.25 2.28
N LEU A 29 -26.02 -16.52 2.32
CA LEU A 29 -24.76 -16.94 2.94
C LEU A 29 -23.54 -16.39 2.20
N GLN A 30 -23.54 -16.43 0.87
CA GLN A 30 -22.41 -15.98 0.05
C GLN A 30 -22.26 -14.46 0.08
N ASP A 31 -23.36 -13.70 -0.03
CA ASP A 31 -23.31 -12.24 0.06
C ASP A 31 -22.86 -11.80 1.46
N MET A 32 -23.34 -12.46 2.51
CA MET A 32 -22.86 -12.19 3.86
C MET A 32 -21.37 -12.51 4.01
N ALA A 33 -20.91 -13.69 3.56
CA ALA A 33 -19.54 -14.14 3.74
C ALA A 33 -18.54 -13.36 2.89
N PHE A 34 -18.85 -13.04 1.62
CA PHE A 34 -17.88 -12.47 0.69
C PHE A 34 -18.08 -10.99 0.38
N VAL A 35 -19.25 -10.43 0.66
CA VAL A 35 -19.55 -9.04 0.30
C VAL A 35 -19.74 -8.16 1.53
N LEU A 36 -20.51 -8.56 2.51
CA LEU A 36 -20.91 -7.70 3.62
C LEU A 36 -20.04 -7.87 4.87
N LEU A 37 -19.78 -9.12 5.31
CA LEU A 37 -19.10 -9.39 6.58
C LEU A 37 -17.59 -9.68 6.45
N THR A 38 -17.05 -9.72 5.25
CA THR A 38 -15.60 -9.93 5.00
C THR A 38 -14.69 -8.96 5.78
N PRO A 39 -15.07 -7.69 6.08
CA PRO A 39 -14.27 -6.84 6.95
C PRO A 39 -13.97 -7.45 8.32
N LEU A 40 -14.89 -8.22 8.89
CA LEU A 40 -14.72 -8.79 10.25
C LEU A 40 -13.59 -9.80 10.35
N PRO A 41 -13.48 -10.86 9.51
CA PRO A 41 -12.34 -11.76 9.53
C PRO A 41 -11.01 -11.08 9.18
N ILE A 42 -11.02 -10.05 8.32
CA ILE A 42 -9.82 -9.26 8.03
C ILE A 42 -9.37 -8.53 9.30
N LEU A 43 -10.27 -7.80 9.97
CA LEU A 43 -9.98 -7.12 11.25
C LEU A 43 -9.45 -8.08 12.30
N LEU A 44 -10.06 -9.27 12.42
CA LEU A 44 -9.61 -10.32 13.34
C LEU A 44 -8.19 -10.79 12.98
N ALA A 45 -7.92 -11.08 11.71
CA ALA A 45 -6.61 -11.53 11.25
C ALA A 45 -5.51 -10.51 11.58
N PHE A 46 -5.74 -9.22 11.31
CA PHE A 46 -4.80 -8.15 11.65
C PHE A 46 -4.62 -7.97 13.15
N THR A 47 -5.70 -8.10 13.94
CA THR A 47 -5.63 -8.05 15.40
C THR A 47 -4.80 -9.20 15.97
N VAL A 48 -4.98 -10.42 15.47
CA VAL A 48 -4.22 -11.60 15.87
C VAL A 48 -2.76 -11.44 15.46
N ALA A 49 -2.48 -11.04 14.22
CA ALA A 49 -1.13 -10.86 13.71
C ALA A 49 -0.33 -9.81 14.52
N ARG A 50 -1.00 -8.72 14.94
CA ARG A 50 -0.39 -7.70 15.82
C ARG A 50 0.04 -8.30 17.17
N ARG A 51 -0.77 -9.20 17.74
CA ARG A 51 -0.48 -9.84 19.04
C ARG A 51 0.55 -10.96 18.97
N THR A 52 0.65 -11.62 17.83
CA THR A 52 1.51 -12.82 17.65
C THR A 52 2.84 -12.51 16.96
N GLY A 53 3.09 -11.27 16.53
CA GLY A 53 4.28 -10.89 15.77
C GLY A 53 4.28 -11.35 14.30
N TRP A 54 3.15 -11.79 13.75
CA TRP A 54 2.99 -12.27 12.37
C TRP A 54 2.59 -11.17 11.37
N MET A 55 2.74 -9.90 11.78
CA MET A 55 2.26 -8.77 10.98
C MET A 55 2.90 -8.69 9.59
N ASP A 56 4.20 -8.88 9.48
CA ASP A 56 4.91 -8.79 8.19
C ASP A 56 4.47 -9.90 7.22
N GLY A 57 4.24 -11.12 7.74
CA GLY A 57 3.70 -12.21 6.95
C GLY A 57 2.29 -11.93 6.44
N LEU A 58 1.43 -11.32 7.29
CA LEU A 58 0.08 -10.96 6.90
C LEU A 58 0.06 -9.79 5.89
N LEU A 59 0.93 -8.80 6.05
CA LEU A 59 1.09 -7.69 5.10
C LEU A 59 1.58 -8.21 3.74
N THR A 60 2.58 -9.10 3.74
CA THR A 60 3.08 -9.73 2.51
C THR A 60 1.99 -10.53 1.81
N PHE A 61 1.21 -11.32 2.56
CA PHE A 61 0.08 -12.05 2.01
C PHE A 61 -0.99 -11.12 1.43
N GLY A 62 -1.34 -10.05 2.15
CA GLY A 62 -2.32 -9.06 1.70
C GLY A 62 -1.89 -8.33 0.43
N LEU A 63 -0.60 -7.98 0.32
CA LEU A 63 -0.06 -7.38 -0.91
C LEU A 63 -0.08 -8.39 -2.08
N ALA A 64 0.23 -9.66 -1.83
CA ALA A 64 0.08 -10.70 -2.86
C ALA A 64 -1.38 -10.87 -3.29
N LEU A 65 -2.32 -10.81 -2.34
CA LEU A 65 -3.75 -10.85 -2.63
C LEU A 65 -4.18 -9.63 -3.47
N ALA A 66 -3.70 -8.44 -3.13
CA ALA A 66 -3.97 -7.20 -3.87
C ALA A 66 -3.59 -7.29 -5.35
N MET A 67 -2.51 -7.99 -5.67
CA MET A 67 -2.12 -8.21 -7.07
C MET A 67 -2.82 -9.42 -7.70
N ALA A 68 -3.27 -10.37 -6.87
CA ALA A 68 -3.92 -11.61 -7.32
C ALA A 68 -5.21 -11.36 -8.11
N HIS A 69 -5.98 -10.34 -7.76
CA HIS A 69 -7.26 -10.04 -8.40
C HIS A 69 -7.11 -9.47 -9.82
N TYR A 70 -5.91 -9.08 -10.26
CA TYR A 70 -5.68 -8.64 -11.64
C TYR A 70 -5.80 -9.79 -12.65
N LEU A 71 -5.37 -10.99 -12.26
CA LEU A 71 -5.35 -12.16 -13.15
C LEU A 71 -6.74 -12.51 -13.72
N PRO A 72 -7.85 -12.53 -12.95
CA PRO A 72 -9.17 -12.83 -13.48
C PRO A 72 -9.65 -11.90 -14.59
N GLY A 73 -9.38 -10.60 -14.47
CA GLY A 73 -9.68 -9.61 -15.50
C GLY A 73 -8.92 -9.90 -16.81
N ILE A 74 -7.62 -10.20 -16.67
CA ILE A 74 -6.75 -10.58 -17.79
C ILE A 74 -7.24 -11.88 -18.43
N LEU A 75 -7.49 -12.92 -17.64
CA LEU A 75 -8.01 -14.21 -18.16
C LEU A 75 -9.33 -14.03 -18.91
N ARG A 76 -10.22 -13.16 -18.42
CA ARG A 76 -11.46 -12.84 -19.14
C ARG A 76 -11.21 -12.08 -20.42
N ALA A 77 -10.35 -11.05 -20.40
CA ALA A 77 -10.07 -10.21 -21.55
C ALA A 77 -9.47 -11.00 -22.73
N TYR A 78 -8.53 -11.89 -22.43
CA TYR A 78 -7.76 -12.63 -23.42
C TYR A 78 -8.26 -14.07 -23.66
N GLY A 79 -8.90 -14.68 -22.65
CA GLY A 79 -9.48 -16.03 -22.77
C GLY A 79 -10.85 -16.08 -23.45
N ASP A 80 -11.55 -14.95 -23.54
CA ASP A 80 -12.84 -14.84 -24.20
C ASP A 80 -12.70 -14.42 -25.65
N ARG A 81 -12.87 -15.37 -26.58
CA ARG A 81 -12.70 -15.12 -28.02
C ARG A 81 -13.63 -14.03 -28.56
N ALA A 82 -14.89 -13.96 -28.09
CA ALA A 82 -15.83 -12.95 -28.54
C ALA A 82 -15.46 -11.57 -28.05
N LEU A 83 -15.09 -11.46 -26.76
CA LEU A 83 -14.62 -10.21 -26.15
C LEU A 83 -13.30 -9.76 -26.80
N PHE A 84 -12.35 -10.67 -27.00
CA PHE A 84 -11.07 -10.37 -27.66
C PHE A 84 -11.26 -9.87 -29.09
N ARG A 85 -12.09 -10.51 -29.91
CA ARG A 85 -12.38 -10.05 -31.28
C ARG A 85 -13.00 -8.67 -31.30
N ARG A 86 -13.93 -8.41 -30.38
CA ARG A 86 -14.64 -7.12 -30.28
C ARG A 86 -13.72 -5.97 -29.88
N PHE A 87 -12.75 -6.20 -29.00
CA PHE A 87 -11.86 -5.17 -28.47
C PHE A 87 -10.39 -5.39 -28.86
N ARG A 88 -10.12 -6.17 -29.91
CA ARG A 88 -8.79 -6.63 -30.33
C ARG A 88 -7.72 -5.54 -30.32
N ILE A 89 -8.00 -4.39 -30.94
CA ILE A 89 -7.03 -3.28 -31.02
C ILE A 89 -6.68 -2.78 -29.63
N ARG A 90 -7.66 -2.60 -28.75
CA ARG A 90 -7.45 -2.12 -27.38
C ARG A 90 -6.67 -3.10 -26.53
N LEU A 91 -6.99 -4.39 -26.65
CA LEU A 91 -6.35 -5.47 -25.91
C LEU A 91 -4.90 -5.72 -26.35
N ILE A 92 -4.52 -5.32 -27.55
CA ILE A 92 -3.14 -5.40 -28.05
C ILE A 92 -2.37 -4.11 -27.71
N ILE A 93 -2.96 -2.93 -27.98
CA ILE A 93 -2.24 -1.66 -27.84
C ILE A 93 -2.09 -1.25 -26.37
N ALA A 94 -3.14 -1.39 -25.53
CA ALA A 94 -3.09 -0.90 -24.16
C ALA A 94 -1.96 -1.53 -23.32
N PRO A 95 -1.72 -2.84 -23.30
CA PRO A 95 -0.62 -3.42 -22.53
C PRO A 95 0.75 -2.89 -22.96
N VAL A 96 0.99 -2.81 -24.27
CA VAL A 96 2.26 -2.33 -24.84
C VAL A 96 2.49 -0.87 -24.46
N PHE A 97 1.46 -0.05 -24.64
CA PHE A 97 1.51 1.38 -24.29
C PHE A 97 1.73 1.61 -22.78
N LEU A 98 0.97 0.91 -21.93
CA LEU A 98 1.09 1.04 -20.49
C LEU A 98 2.45 0.56 -19.99
N PHE A 99 2.94 -0.56 -20.51
CA PHE A 99 4.28 -1.04 -20.18
C PHE A 99 5.37 -0.06 -20.61
N ALA A 100 5.32 0.45 -21.83
CA ALA A 100 6.30 1.41 -22.32
C ALA A 100 6.33 2.70 -21.47
N ILE A 101 5.16 3.24 -21.14
CA ILE A 101 5.07 4.47 -20.34
C ILE A 101 5.53 4.24 -18.90
N THR A 102 5.13 3.14 -18.25
CA THR A 102 5.54 2.84 -16.88
C THR A 102 7.04 2.54 -16.79
N THR A 103 7.62 1.87 -17.80
CA THR A 103 9.08 1.65 -17.87
C THR A 103 9.83 2.96 -18.01
N TRP A 104 9.34 3.85 -18.86
CA TRP A 104 9.93 5.18 -19.02
C TRP A 104 9.89 5.98 -17.71
N PHE A 105 8.74 6.03 -17.04
CA PHE A 105 8.60 6.70 -15.74
C PHE A 105 9.50 6.08 -14.66
N ALA A 106 9.59 4.76 -14.60
CA ALA A 106 10.45 4.07 -13.63
C ALA A 106 11.94 4.32 -13.90
N TYR A 107 12.34 4.40 -15.19
CA TYR A 107 13.70 4.75 -15.56
C TYR A 107 14.09 6.16 -15.11
N LEU A 108 13.18 7.11 -15.23
CA LEU A 108 13.37 8.50 -14.81
C LEU A 108 13.11 8.71 -13.30
N ALA A 109 12.69 7.68 -12.57
CA ALA A 109 12.33 7.73 -11.15
C ALA A 109 11.35 8.87 -10.82
N LEU A 110 10.24 8.97 -11.55
CA LEU A 110 9.27 10.05 -11.42
C LEU A 110 8.17 9.72 -10.40
N HIS A 111 7.86 10.69 -9.54
CA HIS A 111 6.78 10.57 -8.55
C HIS A 111 5.38 10.69 -9.17
N SER A 112 5.25 11.37 -10.30
CA SER A 112 3.99 11.57 -11.01
C SER A 112 3.29 10.26 -11.42
N VAL A 113 4.04 9.16 -11.64
CA VAL A 113 3.44 7.85 -11.89
C VAL A 113 2.74 7.29 -10.65
N ILE A 114 3.29 7.57 -9.47
CA ILE A 114 2.69 7.17 -8.18
C ILE A 114 1.36 7.90 -7.99
N LEU A 115 1.31 9.21 -8.22
CA LEU A 115 0.08 9.98 -8.18
C LEU A 115 -0.97 9.44 -9.14
N LEU A 116 -0.59 9.16 -10.40
CA LEU A 116 -1.48 8.62 -11.39
C LEU A 116 -2.06 7.27 -10.93
N ALA A 117 -1.22 6.39 -10.42
CA ALA A 117 -1.63 5.08 -9.91
C ALA A 117 -2.57 5.22 -8.70
N LEU A 118 -2.27 6.13 -7.75
CA LEU A 118 -3.10 6.40 -6.60
C LEU A 118 -4.50 6.92 -6.99
N PHE A 119 -4.57 7.95 -7.83
CA PHE A 119 -5.87 8.50 -8.27
C PHE A 119 -6.68 7.47 -9.07
N TRP A 120 -6.04 6.72 -9.95
CA TRP A 120 -6.73 5.69 -10.74
C TRP A 120 -7.16 4.52 -9.88
N GLY A 121 -6.36 4.09 -8.91
CA GLY A 121 -6.74 3.08 -7.92
C GLY A 121 -7.97 3.52 -7.10
N GLN A 122 -7.95 4.75 -6.56
CA GLN A 122 -9.08 5.31 -5.82
C GLN A 122 -10.36 5.38 -6.67
N TRP A 123 -10.23 5.80 -7.93
CA TRP A 123 -11.34 5.80 -8.87
C TRP A 123 -11.86 4.39 -9.15
N HIS A 124 -10.98 3.42 -9.32
CA HIS A 124 -11.34 2.02 -9.55
C HIS A 124 -12.13 1.45 -8.36
N TRP A 125 -11.67 1.65 -7.14
CA TRP A 125 -12.36 1.21 -5.92
C TRP A 125 -13.76 1.82 -5.82
N MET A 126 -13.89 3.12 -6.01
CA MET A 126 -15.17 3.82 -6.01
C MET A 126 -16.13 3.24 -7.08
N MET A 127 -15.61 2.97 -8.28
CA MET A 127 -16.40 2.40 -9.37
C MET A 127 -16.83 0.95 -9.09
N GLN A 128 -16.04 0.17 -8.35
CA GLN A 128 -16.45 -1.16 -7.90
C GLN A 128 -17.60 -1.06 -6.89
N VAL A 129 -17.50 -0.16 -5.90
CA VAL A 129 -18.60 0.09 -4.94
C VAL A 129 -19.89 0.47 -5.67
N TYR A 130 -19.80 1.40 -6.60
CA TYR A 130 -20.91 1.77 -7.46
C TYR A 130 -21.44 0.56 -8.26
N GLY A 131 -20.56 -0.25 -8.83
CA GLY A 131 -20.90 -1.46 -9.57
C GLY A 131 -21.73 -2.45 -8.75
N PHE A 132 -21.29 -2.77 -7.53
CA PHE A 132 -22.04 -3.63 -6.60
C PHE A 132 -23.38 -3.02 -6.21
N ALA A 133 -23.43 -1.73 -5.92
CA ALA A 133 -24.68 -1.03 -5.63
C ALA A 133 -25.68 -1.16 -6.79
N ARG A 134 -25.21 -1.06 -8.03
CA ARG A 134 -26.04 -1.25 -9.24
C ARG A 134 -26.46 -2.71 -9.46
N ILE A 135 -25.64 -3.69 -9.08
CA ILE A 135 -26.02 -5.11 -9.12
C ILE A 135 -27.14 -5.38 -8.12
N TYR A 136 -27.04 -4.90 -6.89
CA TYR A 136 -28.12 -5.01 -5.91
C TYR A 136 -29.41 -4.33 -6.40
N ASP A 137 -29.29 -3.14 -6.96
CA ASP A 137 -30.41 -2.38 -7.49
C ASP A 137 -31.10 -3.10 -8.67
N ALA A 138 -30.32 -3.82 -9.48
CA ALA A 138 -30.83 -4.59 -10.60
C ALA A 138 -31.65 -5.86 -10.19
N LYS A 139 -31.58 -6.26 -8.91
CA LYS A 139 -32.36 -7.38 -8.37
C LYS A 139 -33.81 -7.00 -8.06
N VAL A 140 -34.14 -5.73 -7.97
CA VAL A 140 -35.53 -5.24 -7.79
C VAL A 140 -36.15 -4.80 -9.11
N LYS A 141 -37.49 -4.58 -9.10
CA LYS A 141 -38.19 -4.09 -10.29
C LYS A 141 -37.63 -2.76 -10.79
N PRO A 142 -37.63 -2.48 -12.10
CA PRO A 142 -37.07 -1.23 -12.65
C PRO A 142 -37.65 0.04 -12.03
N SER A 143 -38.95 0.04 -11.73
CA SER A 143 -39.65 1.14 -11.07
C SER A 143 -39.20 1.41 -9.63
N ALA A 144 -38.55 0.44 -8.99
CA ALA A 144 -38.03 0.56 -7.62
C ALA A 144 -36.54 0.94 -7.58
N ARG A 145 -35.88 1.05 -8.74
CA ARG A 145 -34.45 1.38 -8.83
C ARG A 145 -34.20 2.86 -8.62
N THR A 146 -33.16 3.19 -7.89
CA THR A 146 -32.71 4.58 -7.80
C THR A 146 -32.07 5.03 -9.12
N PRO A 147 -32.11 6.34 -9.44
CA PRO A 147 -31.40 6.87 -10.60
C PRO A 147 -29.90 6.57 -10.54
N ALA A 148 -29.34 6.07 -11.64
CA ALA A 148 -27.95 5.64 -11.70
C ALA A 148 -26.95 6.76 -11.36
N TRP A 149 -27.26 8.00 -11.77
CA TRP A 149 -26.42 9.15 -11.47
C TRP A 149 -26.39 9.47 -9.96
N LEU A 150 -27.52 9.25 -9.28
CA LEU A 150 -27.61 9.51 -7.83
C LEU A 150 -26.83 8.46 -7.03
N ASP A 151 -26.91 7.17 -7.39
CA ASP A 151 -26.05 6.14 -6.80
C ASP A 151 -24.57 6.44 -7.02
N GLN A 152 -24.21 6.89 -8.23
CA GLN A 152 -22.83 7.24 -8.55
C GLN A 152 -22.35 8.44 -7.72
N MET A 153 -23.16 9.48 -7.58
CA MET A 153 -22.83 10.65 -6.77
C MET A 153 -22.71 10.30 -5.28
N ILE A 154 -23.60 9.48 -4.75
CA ILE A 154 -23.51 9.03 -3.35
C ILE A 154 -22.22 8.23 -3.12
N CYS A 155 -21.89 7.28 -3.98
CA CYS A 155 -20.63 6.53 -3.88
C CYS A 155 -19.42 7.47 -3.98
N LEU A 156 -19.39 8.40 -4.94
CA LEU A 156 -18.32 9.36 -5.12
C LEU A 156 -18.13 10.27 -3.89
N LEU A 157 -19.22 10.81 -3.37
CA LEU A 157 -19.14 11.78 -2.27
C LEU A 157 -18.72 11.14 -0.96
N TRP A 158 -19.31 9.99 -0.61
CA TRP A 158 -18.94 9.28 0.62
C TRP A 158 -17.53 8.68 0.54
N PHE A 159 -17.15 8.13 -0.61
CA PHE A 159 -15.81 7.64 -0.82
C PHE A 159 -14.79 8.80 -0.74
N GLY A 160 -15.03 9.90 -1.45
CA GLY A 160 -14.19 11.08 -1.39
C GLY A 160 -14.19 11.75 -0.01
N MET A 161 -15.29 11.65 0.76
CA MET A 161 -15.33 12.09 2.15
C MET A 161 -14.29 11.32 3.00
N CYS A 162 -14.22 10.00 2.84
CA CYS A 162 -13.23 9.18 3.54
C CYS A 162 -11.80 9.49 3.07
N VAL A 163 -11.58 9.64 1.77
CA VAL A 163 -10.23 9.79 1.18
C VAL A 163 -9.67 11.21 1.36
N PHE A 164 -10.48 12.26 1.18
CA PHE A 164 -10.01 13.64 1.13
C PHE A 164 -10.29 14.44 2.40
N VAL A 165 -11.31 14.07 3.18
CA VAL A 165 -11.73 14.87 4.34
C VAL A 165 -11.41 14.19 5.66
N LEU A 166 -11.59 12.88 5.74
CA LEU A 166 -11.42 12.09 6.96
C LEU A 166 -10.11 11.27 6.96
N ASN A 167 -9.25 11.44 5.96
CA ASN A 167 -8.00 10.70 5.83
C ASN A 167 -6.87 11.42 6.56
N ASN A 168 -6.33 10.80 7.60
CA ASN A 168 -5.17 11.32 8.33
C ASN A 168 -3.89 11.31 7.48
N ASP A 169 -3.85 10.50 6.42
CA ASP A 169 -2.71 10.39 5.50
C ASP A 169 -2.80 11.32 4.27
N LEU A 170 -3.81 12.21 4.22
CA LEU A 170 -3.95 13.20 3.14
C LEU A 170 -2.67 14.02 2.92
N PRO A 171 -1.90 14.42 3.97
CA PRO A 171 -0.63 15.11 3.78
C PRO A 171 0.38 14.34 2.92
N SER A 172 0.43 13.02 2.99
CA SER A 172 1.32 12.19 2.16
C SER A 172 0.96 12.25 0.67
N TYR A 173 -0.34 12.27 0.36
CA TYR A 173 -0.83 12.48 -1.02
C TYR A 173 -0.47 13.87 -1.55
N VAL A 174 -0.61 14.89 -0.70
CA VAL A 174 -0.24 16.28 -1.04
C VAL A 174 1.26 16.41 -1.21
N THR A 175 2.06 15.74 -0.38
CA THR A 175 3.52 15.64 -0.56
C THR A 175 3.87 15.08 -1.93
N SER A 176 3.27 13.94 -2.31
CA SER A 176 3.48 13.34 -3.63
C SER A 176 3.06 14.27 -4.77
N PHE A 177 1.99 15.05 -4.58
CA PHE A 177 1.55 16.06 -5.54
C PHE A 177 2.60 17.18 -5.70
N TYR A 178 3.17 17.70 -4.62
CA TYR A 178 4.20 18.73 -4.68
C TYR A 178 5.51 18.19 -5.24
N GLN A 179 5.92 16.98 -4.88
CA GLN A 179 7.09 16.30 -5.46
C GLN A 179 6.97 16.10 -6.97
N SER A 180 5.74 15.96 -7.46
CA SER A 180 5.44 15.89 -8.90
C SER A 180 5.34 17.27 -9.58
N GLY A 181 5.69 18.36 -8.88
CA GLY A 181 5.67 19.71 -9.41
C GLY A 181 4.30 20.40 -9.34
N GLY A 182 3.38 19.88 -8.53
CA GLY A 182 2.12 20.58 -8.24
C GLY A 182 2.37 21.90 -7.51
N PRO A 183 1.58 22.95 -7.79
CA PRO A 183 1.72 24.23 -7.12
C PRO A 183 1.33 24.12 -5.64
N PRO A 184 1.96 24.90 -4.73
CA PRO A 184 1.56 24.93 -3.34
C PRO A 184 0.11 25.42 -3.21
N VAL A 185 -0.67 24.70 -2.42
CA VAL A 185 -2.10 25.01 -2.19
C VAL A 185 -2.24 25.50 -0.75
N PRO A 186 -2.77 26.70 -0.52
CA PRO A 186 -2.89 27.24 0.82
C PRO A 186 -3.85 26.43 1.69
N ALA A 187 -3.59 26.36 2.99
CA ALA A 187 -4.41 25.65 3.99
C ALA A 187 -5.90 26.06 3.92
N SER A 188 -6.17 27.33 3.68
CA SER A 188 -7.54 27.83 3.50
C SER A 188 -8.28 27.16 2.35
N ALA A 189 -7.60 26.87 1.24
CA ALA A 189 -8.22 26.21 0.09
C ALA A 189 -8.58 24.75 0.42
N PHE A 190 -7.72 24.01 1.15
CA PHE A 190 -8.06 22.68 1.66
C PHE A 190 -9.25 22.71 2.61
N ALA A 191 -9.28 23.67 3.54
CA ALA A 191 -10.39 23.84 4.46
C ALA A 191 -11.72 24.19 3.73
N TRP A 192 -11.66 25.04 2.74
CA TRP A 192 -12.81 25.34 1.88
C TRP A 192 -13.28 24.14 1.09
N PHE A 193 -12.35 23.41 0.47
CA PHE A 193 -12.67 22.18 -0.24
C PHE A 193 -13.34 21.16 0.68
N ALA A 194 -12.79 20.90 1.87
CA ALA A 194 -13.35 19.96 2.84
C ALA A 194 -14.78 20.36 3.28
N ARG A 195 -14.99 21.65 3.57
CA ARG A 195 -16.34 22.17 3.95
C ARG A 195 -17.33 22.07 2.79
N ALA A 196 -16.92 22.42 1.58
CA ALA A 196 -17.78 22.32 0.39
C ALA A 196 -18.13 20.85 0.08
N TRP A 197 -17.14 19.94 0.18
CA TRP A 197 -17.35 18.52 -0.01
C TRP A 197 -18.31 17.94 1.03
N LEU A 198 -18.13 18.29 2.30
CA LEU A 198 -19.02 17.91 3.39
C LEU A 198 -20.45 18.40 3.15
N ALA A 199 -20.62 19.67 2.84
CA ALA A 199 -21.94 20.26 2.57
C ALA A 199 -22.63 19.56 1.39
N LEU A 200 -21.93 19.31 0.30
CA LEU A 200 -22.46 18.60 -0.87
C LEU A 200 -22.82 17.15 -0.52
N THR A 201 -22.01 16.48 0.27
CA THR A 201 -22.28 15.12 0.75
C THR A 201 -23.54 15.05 1.59
N ILE A 202 -23.73 16.00 2.52
CA ILE A 202 -24.95 16.09 3.34
C ILE A 202 -26.17 16.34 2.46
N VAL A 203 -26.14 17.33 1.58
CA VAL A 203 -27.26 17.70 0.72
C VAL A 203 -27.69 16.53 -0.16
N LEU A 204 -26.74 15.87 -0.87
CA LEU A 204 -27.08 14.76 -1.75
C LEU A 204 -27.48 13.51 -0.96
N THR A 205 -26.98 13.31 0.26
CA THR A 205 -27.45 12.22 1.14
C THR A 205 -28.90 12.47 1.56
N LEU A 206 -29.28 13.69 1.90
CA LEU A 206 -30.66 14.04 2.21
C LEU A 206 -31.58 13.81 1.00
N VAL A 207 -31.18 14.25 -0.19
CA VAL A 207 -31.91 13.98 -1.43
C VAL A 207 -32.09 12.49 -1.66
N TYR A 208 -31.05 11.70 -1.43
CA TYR A 208 -31.08 10.24 -1.58
C TYR A 208 -32.03 9.58 -0.58
N VAL A 209 -32.00 10.00 0.69
CA VAL A 209 -32.91 9.53 1.74
C VAL A 209 -34.35 9.89 1.42
N ILE A 210 -34.64 11.15 1.00
CA ILE A 210 -35.99 11.59 0.64
C ILE A 210 -36.53 10.79 -0.55
N GLN A 211 -35.72 10.58 -1.59
CA GLN A 211 -36.16 9.80 -2.76
C GLN A 211 -36.42 8.33 -2.39
N THR A 212 -35.54 7.75 -1.54
CA THR A 212 -35.72 6.39 -1.03
C THR A 212 -37.02 6.26 -0.23
N TRP A 213 -37.29 7.19 0.69
CA TRP A 213 -38.49 7.23 1.50
C TRP A 213 -39.77 7.38 0.66
N ARG A 214 -39.76 8.28 -0.36
CA ARG A 214 -40.86 8.42 -1.32
C ARG A 214 -41.12 7.10 -2.06
N ALA A 215 -40.07 6.47 -2.58
CA ALA A 215 -40.18 5.19 -3.27
C ALA A 215 -40.78 4.09 -2.38
N ILE A 216 -40.40 4.03 -1.10
CA ILE A 216 -40.99 3.09 -0.13
C ILE A 216 -42.50 3.37 0.07
N ARG A 217 -42.88 4.64 0.27
CA ARG A 217 -44.29 5.04 0.45
C ARG A 217 -45.16 4.74 -0.77
N GLU A 218 -44.57 4.80 -1.96
CA GLU A 218 -45.23 4.49 -3.21
C GLU A 218 -45.26 2.97 -3.52
N GLY A 219 -44.89 2.12 -2.56
CA GLY A 219 -44.86 0.65 -2.74
C GLY A 219 -43.79 0.14 -3.69
N ARG A 220 -42.75 0.95 -3.91
CA ARG A 220 -41.61 0.65 -4.79
C ARG A 220 -40.27 0.61 -3.99
N PRO A 221 -40.17 -0.26 -2.95
CA PRO A 221 -38.99 -0.25 -2.09
C PRO A 221 -37.73 -0.66 -2.86
N PRO A 222 -36.63 0.11 -2.76
CA PRO A 222 -35.35 -0.26 -3.33
C PRO A 222 -34.75 -1.46 -2.56
N ASN A 223 -33.68 -2.04 -3.09
CA ASN A 223 -33.00 -3.14 -2.43
C ASN A 223 -32.30 -2.67 -1.13
N PRO A 224 -32.68 -3.17 0.06
CA PRO A 224 -32.08 -2.72 1.32
C PRO A 224 -30.60 -3.08 1.45
N LEU A 225 -30.16 -4.20 0.83
CA LEU A 225 -28.77 -4.65 0.89
C LEU A 225 -27.81 -3.67 0.20
N LYS A 226 -28.28 -2.89 -0.77
CA LYS A 226 -27.50 -1.82 -1.38
C LYS A 226 -27.06 -0.78 -0.35
N PHE A 227 -27.96 -0.35 0.52
CA PHE A 227 -27.65 0.65 1.55
C PHE A 227 -26.70 0.09 2.60
N VAL A 228 -26.94 -1.16 3.03
CA VAL A 228 -26.06 -1.86 3.97
C VAL A 228 -24.65 -1.97 3.37
N PHE A 229 -24.54 -2.35 2.10
CA PHE A 229 -23.26 -2.46 1.42
C PHE A 229 -22.51 -1.13 1.34
N ILE A 230 -23.17 -0.04 0.92
CA ILE A 230 -22.57 1.29 0.86
C ILE A 230 -22.11 1.74 2.26
N ALA A 231 -22.96 1.56 3.28
CA ALA A 231 -22.64 1.95 4.65
C ALA A 231 -21.44 1.15 5.21
N VAL A 232 -21.43 -0.18 5.05
CA VAL A 232 -20.29 -1.03 5.47
C VAL A 232 -19.01 -0.59 4.76
N THR A 233 -19.08 -0.33 3.45
CA THR A 233 -17.92 0.15 2.68
C THR A 233 -17.36 1.45 3.25
N CYS A 234 -18.21 2.44 3.46
CA CYS A 234 -17.78 3.75 3.97
C CYS A 234 -17.22 3.65 5.40
N LEU A 235 -17.86 2.87 6.28
CA LEU A 235 -17.38 2.67 7.65
C LEU A 235 -16.03 1.94 7.68
N TYR A 236 -15.87 0.92 6.85
CA TYR A 236 -14.62 0.17 6.77
C TYR A 236 -13.50 1.00 6.14
N LEU A 237 -13.78 1.73 5.06
CA LEU A 237 -12.82 2.65 4.46
C LEU A 237 -12.39 3.74 5.46
N LYS A 238 -13.36 4.37 6.16
CA LYS A 238 -13.02 5.33 7.22
C LYS A 238 -12.12 4.72 8.27
N TYR A 239 -12.43 3.50 8.74
CA TYR A 239 -11.59 2.82 9.72
C TYR A 239 -10.16 2.64 9.21
N THR A 240 -9.98 2.16 7.97
CA THR A 240 -8.67 1.89 7.41
C THR A 240 -7.83 3.13 7.13
N VAL A 241 -8.45 4.27 6.79
CA VAL A 241 -7.73 5.52 6.48
C VAL A 241 -7.59 6.49 7.65
N SER A 242 -8.35 6.30 8.74
CA SER A 242 -8.37 7.28 9.84
C SER A 242 -8.04 6.68 11.22
N VAL A 243 -8.22 5.37 11.40
CA VAL A 243 -8.04 4.71 12.72
C VAL A 243 -6.79 3.84 12.71
N VAL A 244 -6.43 3.26 11.56
CA VAL A 244 -5.24 2.42 11.42
C VAL A 244 -4.01 3.32 11.39
N GLU A 245 -3.12 3.17 12.38
CA GLU A 245 -1.93 4.00 12.58
C GLU A 245 -0.91 3.88 11.43
N ARG A 246 -0.85 2.74 10.75
CA ARG A 246 0.08 2.48 9.65
C ARG A 246 -0.67 2.53 8.31
N PRO A 247 -0.41 3.53 7.44
CA PRO A 247 -1.12 3.69 6.16
C PRO A 247 -1.09 2.45 5.29
N LEU A 248 0.07 1.78 5.20
CA LEU A 248 0.21 0.53 4.44
C LEU A 248 -0.71 -0.58 4.96
N MET A 249 -0.85 -0.70 6.28
CA MET A 249 -1.74 -1.68 6.90
C MET A 249 -3.20 -1.38 6.55
N GLY A 250 -3.62 -0.12 6.65
CA GLY A 250 -4.96 0.32 6.27
C GLY A 250 -5.25 0.05 4.80
N LEU A 251 -4.30 0.35 3.92
CA LEU A 251 -4.38 0.07 2.49
C LEU A 251 -4.58 -1.43 2.24
N VAL A 252 -3.72 -2.28 2.80
CA VAL A 252 -3.79 -3.75 2.63
C VAL A 252 -5.09 -4.34 3.18
N MET A 253 -5.59 -3.81 4.29
CA MET A 253 -6.89 -4.23 4.85
C MET A 253 -8.04 -3.93 3.89
N PHE A 254 -8.08 -2.72 3.36
CA PHE A 254 -9.14 -2.31 2.43
C PHE A 254 -9.04 -3.07 1.10
N GLU A 255 -7.83 -3.18 0.54
CA GLU A 255 -7.57 -3.98 -0.67
C GLU A 255 -8.00 -5.44 -0.49
N SER A 256 -7.64 -6.08 0.61
CA SER A 256 -8.01 -7.48 0.86
C SER A 256 -9.52 -7.70 0.80
N TRP A 257 -10.32 -6.75 1.29
CA TRP A 257 -11.77 -6.83 1.17
C TRP A 257 -12.25 -6.66 -0.27
N HIS A 258 -11.73 -5.65 -0.96
CA HIS A 258 -11.98 -5.38 -2.37
C HIS A 258 -11.69 -6.61 -3.24
N ASP A 259 -10.54 -7.24 -3.01
CA ASP A 259 -10.06 -8.39 -3.77
C ASP A 259 -10.91 -9.63 -3.57
N ILE A 260 -11.28 -9.93 -2.32
CA ILE A 260 -12.16 -11.06 -2.01
C ILE A 260 -13.51 -10.90 -2.70
N GLN A 261 -14.08 -9.70 -2.68
CA GLN A 261 -15.33 -9.40 -3.40
C GLN A 261 -15.15 -9.62 -4.91
N TYR A 262 -14.06 -9.11 -5.47
CA TYR A 262 -13.78 -9.24 -6.89
C TYR A 262 -13.60 -10.69 -7.31
N LEU A 263 -12.80 -11.47 -6.59
CA LEU A 263 -12.60 -12.89 -6.85
C LEU A 263 -13.92 -13.68 -6.78
N ALA A 264 -14.77 -13.38 -5.80
CA ALA A 264 -16.07 -14.04 -5.63
C ALA A 264 -17.02 -13.73 -6.79
N ILE A 265 -17.12 -12.45 -7.22
CA ILE A 265 -17.99 -12.07 -8.34
C ILE A 265 -17.50 -12.65 -9.65
N VAL A 266 -16.20 -12.64 -9.89
CA VAL A 266 -15.61 -13.21 -11.12
C VAL A 266 -15.78 -14.71 -11.17
N TRP A 267 -15.58 -15.41 -10.05
CA TRP A 267 -15.84 -16.84 -9.96
C TRP A 267 -17.29 -17.16 -10.31
N SER A 268 -18.23 -16.50 -9.64
CA SER A 268 -19.67 -16.74 -9.84
C SER A 268 -20.14 -16.41 -11.27
N PHE A 269 -19.60 -15.32 -11.83
CA PHE A 269 -19.86 -14.94 -13.21
C PHE A 269 -19.39 -16.01 -14.19
N ASN A 270 -18.13 -16.44 -14.07
CA ASN A 270 -17.55 -17.44 -14.98
C ASN A 270 -18.18 -18.82 -14.80
N LEU A 271 -18.55 -19.19 -13.59
CA LEU A 271 -19.29 -20.42 -13.30
C LEU A 271 -20.65 -20.45 -14.04
N ASN A 272 -21.40 -19.37 -13.96
CA ASN A 272 -22.70 -19.25 -14.63
C ASN A 272 -22.54 -19.22 -16.16
N ARG A 273 -21.48 -18.56 -16.65
CA ARG A 273 -21.17 -18.51 -18.08
C ARG A 273 -20.71 -19.86 -18.61
N ALA A 274 -19.83 -20.56 -17.90
CA ALA A 274 -19.35 -21.90 -18.30
C ALA A 274 -20.51 -22.90 -18.42
N ARG A 275 -21.57 -22.72 -17.62
CA ARG A 275 -22.78 -23.56 -17.67
C ARG A 275 -23.72 -23.20 -18.83
N LYS A 276 -23.82 -21.92 -19.20
CA LYS A 276 -24.87 -21.42 -20.12
C LYS A 276 -24.37 -21.10 -21.53
N ASN A 277 -23.07 -20.90 -21.72
CA ASN A 277 -22.49 -20.49 -23.00
C ASN A 277 -21.57 -21.57 -23.59
N PRO A 278 -21.96 -22.26 -24.69
CA PRO A 278 -21.12 -23.24 -25.38
C PRO A 278 -19.82 -22.65 -25.98
N GLU A 279 -19.81 -21.35 -26.30
CA GLU A 279 -18.65 -20.65 -26.88
C GLU A 279 -17.58 -20.26 -25.84
N ALA A 280 -17.83 -20.47 -24.56
CA ALA A 280 -16.82 -20.29 -23.54
C ALA A 280 -15.62 -21.22 -23.82
N GLY A 281 -14.42 -20.70 -23.82
CA GLY A 281 -13.19 -21.46 -24.11
C GLY A 281 -13.05 -22.71 -23.23
N ALA A 282 -12.42 -23.75 -23.76
CA ALA A 282 -12.29 -25.05 -23.05
C ALA A 282 -11.67 -24.91 -21.65
N PHE A 283 -10.65 -24.04 -21.50
CA PHE A 283 -10.01 -23.74 -20.23
C PHE A 283 -11.00 -23.12 -19.22
N ILE A 284 -11.80 -22.13 -19.64
CA ILE A 284 -12.81 -21.49 -18.78
C ILE A 284 -13.86 -22.53 -18.33
N ARG A 285 -14.35 -23.37 -19.26
CA ARG A 285 -15.29 -24.45 -18.95
C ARG A 285 -14.72 -25.52 -18.03
N PHE A 286 -13.41 -25.78 -18.10
CA PHE A 286 -12.73 -26.70 -17.20
C PHE A 286 -12.56 -26.09 -15.81
N LEU A 287 -11.98 -24.90 -15.70
CA LEU A 287 -11.63 -24.25 -14.45
C LEU A 287 -12.87 -23.89 -13.61
N PHE A 288 -13.90 -23.32 -14.23
CA PHE A 288 -15.10 -22.84 -13.54
C PHE A 288 -16.20 -23.91 -13.46
N ARG A 289 -15.87 -25.09 -12.93
CA ARG A 289 -16.85 -26.13 -12.55
C ARG A 289 -17.15 -26.02 -11.06
N PRO A 290 -18.34 -26.47 -10.60
CA PRO A 290 -18.73 -26.40 -9.18
C PRO A 290 -18.02 -27.50 -8.37
N ARG A 291 -16.71 -27.46 -8.29
CA ARG A 291 -15.87 -28.39 -7.52
C ARG A 291 -14.94 -27.56 -6.62
N ALA A 292 -14.92 -27.89 -5.32
CA ALA A 292 -14.11 -27.15 -4.33
C ALA A 292 -12.62 -27.11 -4.70
N LEU A 293 -12.08 -28.23 -5.23
CA LEU A 293 -10.68 -28.27 -5.69
C LEU A 293 -10.38 -27.23 -6.77
N LEU A 294 -11.31 -26.98 -7.71
CA LEU A 294 -11.10 -26.00 -8.77
C LEU A 294 -11.18 -24.55 -8.25
N VAL A 295 -11.94 -24.30 -7.18
CA VAL A 295 -11.89 -23.02 -6.47
C VAL A 295 -10.51 -22.80 -5.87
N LEU A 296 -9.95 -23.81 -5.22
CA LEU A 296 -8.59 -23.75 -4.66
C LEU A 296 -7.53 -23.54 -5.76
N VAL A 297 -7.66 -24.24 -6.90
CA VAL A 297 -6.77 -24.04 -8.05
C VAL A 297 -6.87 -22.62 -8.57
N TYR A 298 -8.08 -22.09 -8.72
CA TYR A 298 -8.28 -20.71 -9.18
C TYR A 298 -7.66 -19.69 -8.22
N VAL A 299 -7.95 -19.79 -6.93
CA VAL A 299 -7.38 -18.91 -5.91
C VAL A 299 -5.85 -19.07 -5.85
N GLY A 300 -5.35 -20.31 -5.90
CA GLY A 300 -3.92 -20.58 -5.93
C GLY A 300 -3.20 -19.97 -7.13
N MET A 301 -3.79 -20.02 -8.31
CA MET A 301 -3.26 -19.36 -9.51
C MET A 301 -3.22 -17.83 -9.34
N CYS A 302 -4.28 -17.25 -8.78
CA CYS A 302 -4.34 -15.82 -8.51
C CYS A 302 -3.26 -15.40 -7.50
N LEU A 303 -3.13 -16.13 -6.38
CA LEU A 303 -2.11 -15.86 -5.37
C LEU A 303 -0.68 -16.07 -5.90
N ALA A 304 -0.44 -17.10 -6.71
CA ALA A 304 0.86 -17.30 -7.35
C ALA A 304 1.24 -16.13 -8.27
N PHE A 305 0.27 -15.64 -9.05
CA PHE A 305 0.46 -14.43 -9.86
C PHE A 305 0.76 -13.20 -8.98
N GLY A 306 -0.01 -12.99 -7.91
CA GLY A 306 0.20 -11.89 -6.98
C GLY A 306 1.56 -11.97 -6.27
N SER A 307 1.99 -13.17 -5.85
CA SER A 307 3.31 -13.37 -5.21
C SER A 307 4.47 -13.10 -6.16
N PHE A 308 4.32 -13.41 -7.46
CA PHE A 308 5.34 -13.09 -8.47
C PHE A 308 5.61 -11.58 -8.57
N THR A 309 4.61 -10.75 -8.33
CA THR A 309 4.79 -9.29 -8.37
C THR A 309 5.66 -8.75 -7.23
N HIS A 310 5.94 -9.54 -6.19
CA HIS A 310 6.87 -9.20 -5.10
C HIS A 310 8.30 -9.71 -5.34
N ALA A 311 8.52 -10.43 -6.45
CA ALA A 311 9.84 -10.98 -6.79
C ALA A 311 10.93 -9.91 -6.98
N TRP A 312 10.57 -8.62 -7.10
CA TRP A 312 11.53 -7.52 -7.19
C TRP A 312 12.50 -7.46 -6.01
N SER A 313 12.04 -7.86 -4.81
CA SER A 313 12.87 -7.89 -3.60
C SER A 313 14.00 -8.94 -3.66
N LEU A 314 13.93 -9.90 -4.59
CA LEU A 314 14.93 -10.94 -4.81
C LEU A 314 16.08 -10.46 -5.71
N PHE A 315 15.92 -9.33 -6.39
CA PHE A 315 16.91 -8.81 -7.33
C PHE A 315 17.75 -7.70 -6.68
N LYS A 316 19.07 -7.83 -6.77
CA LYS A 316 20.02 -6.80 -6.32
C LYS A 316 20.35 -5.76 -7.42
N ASN A 317 19.97 -6.03 -8.67
CA ASN A 317 20.27 -5.15 -9.79
C ASN A 317 19.16 -4.13 -10.00
N ASP A 318 19.47 -2.85 -9.86
CA ASP A 318 18.51 -1.74 -9.96
C ASP A 318 17.75 -1.70 -11.29
N ALA A 319 18.40 -2.04 -12.41
CA ALA A 319 17.74 -2.06 -13.72
C ALA A 319 16.66 -3.13 -13.78
N VAL A 320 16.94 -4.33 -13.23
CA VAL A 320 15.97 -5.43 -13.14
C VAL A 320 14.81 -5.05 -12.22
N VAL A 321 15.12 -4.47 -11.06
CA VAL A 321 14.09 -3.98 -10.11
C VAL A 321 13.15 -2.98 -10.78
N ARG A 322 13.69 -1.99 -11.51
CA ARG A 322 12.88 -1.00 -12.25
C ARG A 322 11.98 -1.64 -13.30
N ILE A 323 12.48 -2.63 -14.05
CA ILE A 323 11.67 -3.37 -15.04
C ILE A 323 10.53 -4.12 -14.36
N VAL A 324 10.80 -4.83 -13.25
CA VAL A 324 9.77 -5.58 -12.50
C VAL A 324 8.70 -4.63 -11.95
N ILE A 325 9.11 -3.51 -11.35
CA ILE A 325 8.17 -2.48 -10.87
C ILE A 325 7.32 -1.94 -12.03
N SER A 326 7.91 -1.72 -13.20
CA SER A 326 7.19 -1.27 -14.39
C SER A 326 6.13 -2.27 -14.85
N ILE A 327 6.47 -3.57 -14.85
CA ILE A 327 5.52 -4.65 -15.18
C ILE A 327 4.35 -4.66 -14.19
N VAL A 328 4.64 -4.60 -12.90
CA VAL A 328 3.63 -4.58 -11.83
C VAL A 328 2.68 -3.39 -11.99
N THR A 329 3.25 -2.19 -12.14
CA THR A 329 2.46 -0.96 -12.32
C THR A 329 1.64 -1.00 -13.60
N ALA A 330 2.22 -1.44 -14.72
CA ALA A 330 1.51 -1.58 -15.99
C ALA A 330 0.35 -2.58 -15.88
N THR A 331 0.55 -3.68 -15.16
CA THR A 331 -0.48 -4.70 -14.95
C THR A 331 -1.65 -4.16 -14.11
N GLY A 332 -1.37 -3.38 -13.07
CA GLY A 332 -2.40 -2.70 -12.27
C GLY A 332 -3.20 -1.69 -13.11
N LEU A 333 -2.54 -0.82 -13.84
CA LEU A 333 -3.19 0.14 -14.73
C LEU A 333 -3.99 -0.56 -15.84
N LEU A 334 -3.49 -1.66 -16.38
CA LEU A 334 -4.18 -2.47 -17.37
C LEU A 334 -5.45 -3.10 -16.78
N HIS A 335 -5.38 -3.65 -15.56
CA HIS A 335 -6.54 -4.18 -14.87
C HIS A 335 -7.65 -3.13 -14.72
N TYR A 336 -7.32 -1.94 -14.19
CA TYR A 336 -8.26 -0.84 -14.05
C TYR A 336 -8.87 -0.39 -15.40
N TYR A 337 -8.06 -0.39 -16.46
CA TYR A 337 -8.54 -0.10 -17.81
C TYR A 337 -9.51 -1.18 -18.32
N LEU A 338 -9.17 -2.46 -18.14
CA LEU A 338 -9.99 -3.58 -18.58
C LEU A 338 -11.34 -3.57 -17.89
N ASP A 339 -11.37 -3.39 -16.58
CA ASP A 339 -12.61 -3.37 -15.80
C ASP A 339 -13.57 -2.27 -16.22
N GLY A 340 -13.05 -1.15 -16.71
CA GLY A 340 -13.86 -0.05 -17.24
C GLY A 340 -14.77 -0.44 -18.41
N PHE A 341 -14.54 -1.56 -19.10
CA PHE A 341 -15.39 -2.00 -20.21
C PHE A 341 -15.80 -3.48 -20.20
N ILE A 342 -15.08 -4.34 -19.47
CA ILE A 342 -15.39 -5.78 -19.41
C ILE A 342 -16.67 -6.06 -18.59
N TRP A 343 -16.92 -5.30 -17.52
CA TRP A 343 -17.97 -5.54 -16.53
C TRP A 343 -19.23 -4.71 -16.73
N LYS A 344 -19.52 -4.27 -17.96
CA LYS A 344 -20.73 -3.47 -18.20
C LYS A 344 -22.00 -4.30 -18.01
N ILE A 345 -22.74 -4.06 -16.92
CA ILE A 345 -24.07 -4.64 -16.64
C ILE A 345 -25.08 -4.38 -17.77
N ARG A 346 -24.86 -3.35 -18.58
CA ARG A 346 -25.69 -3.02 -19.75
C ARG A 346 -25.62 -4.09 -20.84
N GLU A 347 -24.60 -4.94 -20.85
CA GLU A 347 -24.45 -5.99 -21.83
C GLU A 347 -25.29 -7.23 -21.47
N LYS A 348 -26.00 -7.78 -22.45
CA LYS A 348 -26.93 -8.91 -22.28
C LYS A 348 -26.26 -10.11 -21.60
N GLU A 349 -25.03 -10.47 -22.03
CA GLU A 349 -24.26 -11.58 -21.46
C GLU A 349 -23.90 -11.35 -19.99
N THR A 350 -23.46 -10.14 -19.63
CA THR A 350 -23.11 -9.80 -18.25
C THR A 350 -24.35 -9.85 -17.35
N ARG A 351 -25.50 -9.34 -17.81
CA ARG A 351 -26.77 -9.43 -17.08
C ARG A 351 -27.20 -10.87 -16.85
N GLN A 352 -27.18 -11.69 -17.90
CA GLN A 352 -27.58 -13.10 -17.82
C GLN A 352 -26.69 -13.92 -16.90
N ALA A 353 -25.37 -13.65 -16.93
CA ALA A 353 -24.41 -14.33 -16.05
C ALA A 353 -24.57 -13.93 -14.57
N LEU A 354 -24.95 -12.68 -14.29
CA LEU A 354 -25.22 -12.19 -12.93
C LEU A 354 -26.65 -12.47 -12.45
N GLY A 355 -27.49 -13.14 -13.27
CA GLY A 355 -28.88 -13.43 -12.93
C GLY A 355 -29.75 -12.18 -12.78
N VAL A 356 -29.39 -11.09 -13.49
CA VAL A 356 -30.16 -9.84 -13.51
C VAL A 356 -31.27 -9.95 -14.57
N ARG A 357 -32.53 -9.85 -14.14
CA ARG A 357 -33.70 -9.89 -15.06
C ARG A 357 -33.76 -8.62 -15.91
N SER A 358 -33.98 -8.75 -17.21
CA SER A 358 -34.39 -7.65 -18.09
C SER A 358 -35.93 -7.73 -18.28
N GLU A 359 -36.63 -6.75 -17.77
CA GLU A 359 -37.98 -6.47 -18.29
C GLU A 359 -37.78 -5.68 -19.59
N GLY A 360 -37.78 -6.33 -20.72
CA GLY A 360 -37.66 -5.59 -21.98
C GLY A 360 -36.91 -6.29 -23.10
N ASP A 361 -37.01 -7.63 -23.20
CA ASP A 361 -36.90 -8.27 -24.53
C ASP A 361 -38.20 -8.05 -25.37
N ALA A 362 -39.18 -7.29 -24.85
CA ALA A 362 -40.31 -6.74 -25.58
C ALA A 362 -40.03 -5.26 -25.88
N GLY A 363 -39.34 -5.01 -26.98
CA GLY A 363 -39.61 -3.97 -27.97
C GLY A 363 -39.77 -2.51 -27.55
N GLU A 364 -39.12 -1.99 -26.49
CA GLU A 364 -38.90 -0.54 -26.45
C GLU A 364 -37.50 -0.20 -26.95
N PRO A 365 -37.40 0.55 -28.04
CA PRO A 365 -36.15 1.16 -28.40
C PRO A 365 -35.79 2.10 -27.25
N SER A 366 -34.71 1.78 -26.50
CA SER A 366 -34.08 2.80 -25.65
C SER A 366 -34.04 4.08 -26.50
N ARG A 367 -34.69 5.15 -26.07
CA ARG A 367 -34.48 6.48 -26.65
C ARG A 367 -33.01 6.78 -26.55
N VAL A 368 -32.26 6.30 -27.54
CA VAL A 368 -30.91 6.68 -27.81
C VAL A 368 -31.05 8.09 -28.31
N LEU A 369 -30.91 9.09 -27.42
CA LEU A 369 -30.58 10.44 -27.84
C LEU A 369 -29.50 10.27 -28.93
N PRO A 370 -29.66 10.89 -30.12
CA PRO A 370 -28.69 10.75 -31.18
C PRO A 370 -27.32 11.04 -30.56
N ARG A 371 -26.43 10.06 -30.64
CA ARG A 371 -25.09 10.18 -30.08
C ARG A 371 -24.33 11.14 -30.94
N LEU A 372 -24.47 12.45 -30.64
CA LEU A 372 -23.75 13.55 -31.31
C LEU A 372 -22.21 13.34 -31.30
N ILE A 373 -21.73 12.48 -30.41
CA ILE A 373 -20.29 12.24 -30.23
C ILE A 373 -20.00 10.74 -30.46
N PRO A 374 -19.12 10.39 -31.42
CA PRO A 374 -18.71 9.01 -31.64
C PRO A 374 -18.12 8.34 -30.39
N ALA A 375 -18.24 7.03 -30.26
CA ALA A 375 -17.78 6.31 -29.07
C ALA A 375 -16.26 6.43 -28.85
N TRP A 376 -15.49 6.56 -29.93
CA TRP A 376 -14.04 6.74 -29.88
C TRP A 376 -13.62 8.10 -29.32
N THR A 377 -14.35 9.19 -29.60
CA THR A 377 -14.04 10.52 -29.08
C THR A 377 -14.26 10.62 -27.57
N ARG A 378 -15.28 9.94 -27.03
CA ARG A 378 -15.46 9.83 -25.58
C ARG A 378 -14.34 9.02 -24.91
N HIS A 379 -13.85 8.00 -25.59
CA HIS A 379 -12.68 7.26 -25.12
C HIS A 379 -11.41 8.11 -25.18
N ALA A 380 -11.20 8.83 -26.27
CA ALA A 380 -10.09 9.76 -26.40
C ALA A 380 -10.16 10.84 -25.31
N ALA A 381 -11.34 11.41 -25.06
CA ALA A 381 -11.53 12.39 -24.01
C ALA A 381 -11.23 11.84 -22.61
N LEU A 382 -11.63 10.59 -22.32
CA LEU A 382 -11.28 9.92 -21.05
C LEU A 382 -9.76 9.69 -20.93
N TRP A 383 -9.10 9.28 -21.99
CA TRP A 383 -7.65 9.15 -22.01
C TRP A 383 -6.95 10.49 -21.82
N LEU A 384 -7.40 11.53 -22.50
CA LEU A 384 -6.86 12.89 -22.35
C LEU A 384 -7.06 13.43 -20.92
N LEU A 385 -8.17 13.10 -20.27
CA LEU A 385 -8.42 13.49 -18.88
C LEU A 385 -7.35 12.93 -17.92
N PHE A 386 -6.77 11.77 -18.20
CA PHE A 386 -5.71 11.17 -17.39
C PHE A 386 -4.31 11.46 -17.91
N LEU A 387 -4.11 11.41 -19.23
CA LEU A 387 -2.79 11.55 -19.85
C LEU A 387 -2.31 13.01 -19.89
N LEU A 388 -3.22 13.98 -20.04
CA LEU A 388 -2.82 15.39 -20.07
C LEU A 388 -2.29 15.87 -18.71
N PRO A 389 -2.98 15.65 -17.57
CA PRO A 389 -2.40 15.92 -16.26
C PRO A 389 -1.09 15.18 -16.01
N ALA A 390 -1.02 13.88 -16.38
CA ALA A 390 0.20 13.10 -16.22
C ALA A 390 1.37 13.69 -17.04
N ALA A 391 1.13 14.13 -18.28
CA ALA A 391 2.15 14.77 -19.11
C ALA A 391 2.58 16.14 -18.57
N LEU A 392 1.65 16.93 -18.02
CA LEU A 392 1.97 18.20 -17.38
C LEU A 392 2.81 18.02 -16.12
N PHE A 393 2.43 17.05 -15.26
CA PHE A 393 3.23 16.71 -14.09
C PHE A 393 4.60 16.16 -14.47
N PHE A 394 4.68 15.29 -15.49
CA PHE A 394 5.93 14.79 -16.03
C PHE A 394 6.86 15.92 -16.48
N ALA A 395 6.35 16.86 -17.30
CA ALA A 395 7.14 17.97 -17.79
C ALA A 395 7.66 18.83 -16.62
N LYS A 396 6.78 19.11 -15.64
CA LYS A 396 7.14 19.91 -14.47
C LYS A 396 8.11 19.20 -13.54
N GLU A 397 7.92 17.94 -13.26
CA GLU A 397 8.83 17.14 -12.44
C GLU A 397 10.22 17.00 -13.10
N SER A 398 10.27 16.84 -14.42
CA SER A 398 11.53 16.79 -15.17
C SER A 398 12.29 18.12 -15.10
N GLU A 399 11.56 19.25 -15.15
CA GLU A 399 12.13 20.59 -14.94
C GLU A 399 12.70 20.74 -13.53
N LEU A 400 11.96 20.29 -12.50
CA LEU A 400 12.38 20.37 -11.09
C LEU A 400 13.59 19.49 -10.79
N LYS A 401 13.70 18.29 -11.38
CA LYS A 401 14.89 17.45 -11.24
C LYS A 401 16.16 18.08 -11.80
N GLY A 402 16.03 18.86 -12.86
CA GLY A 402 17.14 19.66 -13.39
C GLY A 402 17.63 20.75 -12.43
N ASN A 403 16.77 21.19 -11.51
CA ASN A 403 17.03 22.25 -10.54
C ASN A 403 17.20 21.77 -9.10
N ALA A 404 17.38 20.43 -8.86
CA ALA A 404 17.51 19.81 -7.54
C ALA A 404 16.49 20.42 -6.54
N GLY A 405 15.19 20.15 -6.79
CA GLY A 405 14.10 20.66 -5.95
C GLY A 405 14.37 20.34 -4.48
N LYS A 406 14.35 21.36 -3.64
CA LYS A 406 14.71 21.26 -2.23
C LYS A 406 13.61 20.48 -1.49
N PRO A 407 13.80 19.23 -1.07
CA PRO A 407 12.78 18.45 -0.38
C PRO A 407 12.21 19.19 0.83
N LEU A 408 13.06 19.94 1.53
CA LEU A 408 12.69 20.74 2.69
C LEU A 408 11.58 21.77 2.39
N GLU A 409 11.67 22.48 1.25
CA GLU A 409 10.66 23.48 0.87
C GLU A 409 9.29 22.83 0.59
N ILE A 410 9.31 21.63 0.01
CA ILE A 410 8.09 20.84 -0.22
C ILE A 410 7.42 20.48 1.10
N TYR A 411 8.17 19.91 2.04
CA TYR A 411 7.62 19.52 3.33
C TYR A 411 7.18 20.72 4.18
N GLN A 412 7.88 21.85 4.08
CA GLN A 412 7.45 23.11 4.70
C GLN A 412 6.09 23.57 4.16
N SER A 413 5.89 23.53 2.84
CA SER A 413 4.59 23.85 2.22
C SER A 413 3.49 22.88 2.68
N VAL A 414 3.83 21.60 2.92
CA VAL A 414 2.87 20.64 3.49
C VAL A 414 2.52 20.98 4.93
N VAL A 415 3.49 21.39 5.77
CA VAL A 415 3.22 21.82 7.16
C VAL A 415 2.42 23.12 7.19
N GLU A 416 2.65 24.06 6.27
CA GLU A 416 1.79 25.25 6.14
C GLU A 416 0.34 24.89 5.88
N ALA A 417 0.09 23.90 5.00
CA ALA A 417 -1.26 23.43 4.68
C ALA A 417 -1.85 22.53 5.79
N PHE A 418 -1.02 21.74 6.44
CA PHE A 418 -1.38 20.73 7.45
C PHE A 418 -0.47 20.81 8.68
N PRO A 419 -0.65 21.81 9.58
CA PRO A 419 0.25 22.01 10.73
C PRO A 419 0.33 20.86 11.72
N ASN A 420 -0.60 19.90 11.65
CA ASN A 420 -0.64 18.72 12.48
C ASN A 420 -0.26 17.43 11.71
N SER A 421 0.47 17.55 10.61
CA SER A 421 0.99 16.40 9.88
C SER A 421 2.26 15.88 10.52
N SER A 422 2.16 14.81 11.33
CA SER A 422 3.34 14.14 11.90
C SER A 422 4.31 13.67 10.83
N HIS A 423 3.80 13.18 9.68
CA HIS A 423 4.62 12.76 8.56
C HIS A 423 5.46 13.91 7.99
N ALA A 424 4.87 15.08 7.75
CA ALA A 424 5.60 16.22 7.19
C ALA A 424 6.64 16.75 8.19
N HIS A 425 6.31 16.84 9.47
CA HIS A 425 7.27 17.22 10.51
C HIS A 425 8.44 16.23 10.59
N TYR A 426 8.17 14.92 10.51
CA TYR A 426 9.20 13.89 10.50
C TYR A 426 10.15 14.04 9.30
N GLN A 427 9.63 14.29 8.12
CA GLN A 427 10.46 14.49 6.91
C GLN A 427 11.30 15.77 7.00
N ILE A 428 10.71 16.89 7.49
CA ILE A 428 11.48 18.12 7.75
C ILE A 428 12.61 17.85 8.73
N ALA A 429 12.35 17.13 9.81
CA ALA A 429 13.36 16.79 10.81
C ALA A 429 14.53 16.02 10.18
N ARG A 430 14.23 15.05 9.33
CA ARG A 430 15.26 14.28 8.60
C ARG A 430 16.10 15.15 7.67
N GLU A 431 15.45 15.95 6.83
CA GLU A 431 16.17 16.86 5.92
C GLU A 431 17.06 17.86 6.67
N LEU A 432 16.56 18.37 7.80
CA LEU A 432 17.33 19.28 8.67
C LEU A 432 18.52 18.57 9.34
N GLN A 433 18.36 17.32 9.75
CA GLN A 433 19.43 16.51 10.32
C GLN A 433 20.53 16.24 9.28
N GLU A 434 20.15 15.85 8.07
CA GLU A 434 21.08 15.64 6.95
C GLU A 434 21.82 16.95 6.56
N ALA A 435 21.15 18.09 6.72
CA ALA A 435 21.76 19.43 6.52
C ALA A 435 22.60 19.90 7.72
N GLY A 436 22.75 19.12 8.79
CA GLY A 436 23.49 19.50 10.01
C GLY A 436 22.77 20.52 10.90
N ARG A 437 21.50 20.85 10.62
CA ARG A 437 20.67 21.81 11.39
C ARG A 437 20.01 21.11 12.58
N LEU A 438 20.82 20.52 13.45
CA LEU A 438 20.40 19.57 14.48
C LEU A 438 19.38 20.16 15.49
N ARG A 439 19.51 21.44 15.85
CA ARG A 439 18.56 22.09 16.79
C ARG A 439 17.14 22.18 16.20
N GLU A 440 17.05 22.51 14.93
CA GLU A 440 15.76 22.63 14.24
C GLU A 440 15.17 21.24 13.96
N ALA A 441 16.03 20.27 13.61
CA ALA A 441 15.62 18.88 13.46
C ALA A 441 14.95 18.33 14.74
N ARG A 442 15.55 18.61 15.89
CA ARG A 442 15.01 18.22 17.21
C ARG A 442 13.57 18.73 17.42
N VAL A 443 13.31 20.01 17.17
CA VAL A 443 11.97 20.62 17.33
C VAL A 443 10.94 19.89 16.47
N HIS A 444 11.30 19.55 15.25
CA HIS A 444 10.41 18.86 14.36
C HIS A 444 10.21 17.37 14.73
N PHE A 445 11.23 16.67 15.23
CA PHE A 445 11.07 15.31 15.78
C PHE A 445 10.19 15.31 17.02
N GLU A 446 10.39 16.25 17.96
CA GLU A 446 9.55 16.40 19.14
C GLU A 446 8.09 16.66 18.73
N ARG A 447 7.87 17.58 17.78
CA ARG A 447 6.52 17.82 17.25
C ARG A 447 5.92 16.59 16.57
N THR A 448 6.72 15.81 15.89
CA THR A 448 6.29 14.52 15.31
C THR A 448 5.76 13.58 16.39
N LEU A 449 6.46 13.45 17.50
CA LEU A 449 6.10 12.56 18.61
C LEU A 449 4.94 13.09 19.45
N GLU A 450 4.75 14.41 19.52
CA GLU A 450 3.52 14.98 20.09
C GLU A 450 2.28 14.58 19.29
N LEU A 451 2.39 14.57 17.96
CA LEU A 451 1.30 14.24 17.05
C LEU A 451 1.10 12.72 16.86
N SER A 452 2.18 11.96 16.95
CA SER A 452 2.22 10.50 16.77
C SER A 452 3.17 9.87 17.79
N PRO A 453 2.73 9.64 19.04
CA PRO A 453 3.59 9.18 20.14
C PRO A 453 4.21 7.80 19.95
N ASP A 454 3.70 7.00 19.01
CA ASP A 454 4.14 5.63 18.76
C ASP A 454 4.86 5.49 17.40
N LEU A 455 5.37 6.59 16.84
CA LEU A 455 6.11 6.55 15.59
C LEU A 455 7.54 6.05 15.84
N LEU A 456 7.77 4.74 15.69
CA LEU A 456 9.05 4.09 15.93
C LEU A 456 10.26 4.80 15.28
N PRO A 457 10.24 5.15 13.96
CA PRO A 457 11.37 5.85 13.36
C PRO A 457 11.71 7.19 14.02
N ALA A 458 10.70 7.95 14.46
CA ALA A 458 10.93 9.24 15.10
C ALA A 458 11.65 9.09 16.46
N HIS A 459 11.29 8.06 17.23
CA HIS A 459 12.00 7.74 18.46
C HIS A 459 13.45 7.35 18.20
N ILE A 460 13.73 6.55 17.16
CA ILE A 460 15.10 6.14 16.79
C ILE A 460 15.93 7.38 16.41
N PHE A 461 15.45 8.18 15.46
CA PHE A 461 16.20 9.34 14.98
C PHE A 461 16.39 10.42 16.04
N LEU A 462 15.38 10.69 16.86
CA LEU A 462 15.51 11.63 17.97
C LEU A 462 16.47 11.09 19.04
N GLY A 463 16.42 9.78 19.32
CA GLY A 463 17.37 9.14 20.23
C GLY A 463 18.81 9.26 19.76
N VAL A 464 19.09 9.01 18.48
CA VAL A 464 20.43 9.21 17.89
C VAL A 464 20.84 10.66 17.98
N LEU A 465 19.99 11.60 17.58
CA LEU A 465 20.29 13.03 17.60
C LEU A 465 20.61 13.53 19.02
N LEU A 466 19.88 13.07 20.04
CA LEU A 466 20.12 13.40 21.44
C LEU A 466 21.42 12.77 21.96
N GLY A 467 21.72 11.53 21.55
CA GLY A 467 23.00 10.87 21.85
C GLY A 467 24.19 11.65 21.29
N ASP A 468 24.13 12.08 20.03
CA ASP A 468 25.15 12.90 19.39
C ASP A 468 25.33 14.27 20.08
N GLN A 469 24.28 14.79 20.72
CA GLN A 469 24.34 16.02 21.54
C GLN A 469 24.82 15.78 22.98
N GLY A 470 25.06 14.53 23.37
CA GLY A 470 25.48 14.15 24.73
C GLY A 470 24.32 14.07 25.74
N ASP A 471 23.07 14.22 25.29
CA ASP A 471 21.89 14.04 26.17
C ASP A 471 21.50 12.55 26.25
N TYR A 472 22.41 11.79 26.85
CA TYR A 472 22.27 10.32 26.94
C TYR A 472 21.02 9.88 27.72
N ALA A 473 20.56 10.69 28.68
CA ALA A 473 19.37 10.37 29.46
C ALA A 473 18.09 10.44 28.63
N ALA A 474 17.96 11.49 27.83
CA ALA A 474 16.84 11.62 26.90
C ALA A 474 16.94 10.60 25.75
N ALA A 475 18.12 10.37 25.18
CA ALA A 475 18.36 9.36 24.15
C ALA A 475 17.92 7.97 24.62
N ARG A 476 18.32 7.56 25.82
CA ARG A 476 17.91 6.31 26.46
C ARG A 476 16.38 6.17 26.51
N THR A 477 15.68 7.21 26.98
CA THR A 477 14.21 7.19 27.06
C THR A 477 13.55 6.92 25.71
N HIS A 478 14.08 7.52 24.66
CA HIS A 478 13.55 7.32 23.31
C HIS A 478 13.87 5.91 22.77
N PHE A 479 15.07 5.38 22.99
CA PHE A 479 15.40 4.01 22.60
C PHE A 479 14.62 2.96 23.40
N GLU A 480 14.39 3.16 24.69
CA GLU A 480 13.54 2.29 25.51
C GLU A 480 12.09 2.30 24.95
N ARG A 481 11.57 3.49 24.59
CA ARG A 481 10.26 3.57 23.93
C ARG A 481 10.24 2.87 22.59
N ALA A 482 11.29 3.01 21.78
CA ALA A 482 11.43 2.29 20.51
C ALA A 482 11.42 0.77 20.70
N LEU A 483 12.07 0.24 21.74
CA LEU A 483 12.06 -1.20 22.06
C LEU A 483 10.71 -1.67 22.61
N MET A 484 9.92 -0.81 23.24
CA MET A 484 8.54 -1.15 23.61
C MET A 484 7.66 -1.32 22.37
N LEU A 485 7.95 -0.59 21.28
CA LEU A 485 7.23 -0.67 20.00
C LEU A 485 7.70 -1.84 19.15
N ASP A 486 9.02 -2.08 19.11
CA ASP A 486 9.65 -3.19 18.39
C ASP A 486 10.78 -3.82 19.25
N PRO A 487 10.48 -4.84 20.06
CA PRO A 487 11.47 -5.52 20.90
C PRO A 487 12.54 -6.32 20.16
N ARG A 488 12.43 -6.43 18.83
CA ARG A 488 13.36 -7.21 18.02
C ARG A 488 14.23 -6.35 17.10
N ASN A 489 14.27 -5.06 17.33
CA ASN A 489 15.06 -4.13 16.52
C ASN A 489 16.53 -4.16 16.95
N ALA A 490 17.38 -4.79 16.15
CA ALA A 490 18.82 -4.92 16.44
C ALA A 490 19.52 -3.56 16.48
N GLU A 491 19.13 -2.61 15.62
CA GLU A 491 19.71 -1.26 15.58
C GLU A 491 19.42 -0.50 16.87
N VAL A 492 18.18 -0.56 17.36
CA VAL A 492 17.81 0.11 18.62
C VAL A 492 18.52 -0.49 19.81
N HIS A 493 18.68 -1.82 19.85
CA HIS A 493 19.48 -2.48 20.89
C HIS A 493 20.95 -2.02 20.84
N ASN A 494 21.54 -1.92 19.65
CA ASN A 494 22.90 -1.40 19.49
C ASN A 494 23.00 0.05 19.99
N ASN A 495 22.10 0.93 19.56
CA ASN A 495 22.15 2.35 19.93
C ASN A 495 21.91 2.58 21.42
N LEU A 496 21.00 1.81 22.02
CA LEU A 496 20.84 1.82 23.48
C LEU A 496 22.07 1.31 24.21
N GLY A 497 22.73 0.26 23.67
CA GLY A 497 24.00 -0.22 24.19
C GLY A 497 25.10 0.85 24.20
N ILE A 498 25.21 1.63 23.12
CA ILE A 498 26.16 2.76 23.03
C ILE A 498 25.85 3.82 24.07
N VAL A 499 24.59 4.22 24.20
CA VAL A 499 24.16 5.24 25.18
C VAL A 499 24.42 4.79 26.62
N LEU A 500 24.20 3.51 26.93
CA LEU A 500 24.49 2.95 28.25
C LEU A 500 25.98 2.87 28.53
N ASP A 501 26.80 2.58 27.53
CA ASP A 501 28.27 2.64 27.61
C ASP A 501 28.78 4.06 27.95
N GLU A 502 28.24 5.08 27.26
CA GLU A 502 28.57 6.49 27.52
C GLU A 502 28.09 6.96 28.92
N GLN A 503 27.01 6.37 29.46
CA GLN A 503 26.57 6.59 30.84
C GLN A 503 27.41 5.82 31.89
N GLY A 504 28.30 4.93 31.46
CA GLY A 504 29.10 4.08 32.33
C GLY A 504 28.42 2.81 32.82
N ASP A 505 27.18 2.53 32.39
CA ASP A 505 26.46 1.29 32.70
C ASP A 505 26.88 0.16 31.74
N LEU A 506 28.13 -0.31 31.91
CA LEU A 506 28.74 -1.31 31.05
C LEU A 506 27.98 -2.65 31.05
N GLN A 507 27.34 -3.01 32.18
CA GLN A 507 26.63 -4.30 32.27
C GLN A 507 25.34 -4.27 31.46
N SER A 508 24.54 -3.23 31.58
CA SER A 508 23.34 -3.04 30.78
C SER A 508 23.68 -2.88 29.29
N SER A 509 24.74 -2.13 28.99
CA SER A 509 25.27 -1.99 27.62
C SER A 509 25.57 -3.35 26.99
N LYS A 510 26.34 -4.19 27.70
CA LYS A 510 26.65 -5.55 27.25
C LYS A 510 25.40 -6.34 26.92
N VAL A 511 24.40 -6.36 27.80
CA VAL A 511 23.14 -7.11 27.58
C VAL A 511 22.45 -6.67 26.30
N HIS A 512 22.36 -5.36 26.06
CA HIS A 512 21.70 -4.84 24.86
C HIS A 512 22.53 -5.13 23.59
N LEU A 513 23.85 -5.01 23.62
CA LEU A 513 24.72 -5.34 22.48
C LEU A 513 24.71 -6.86 22.18
N GLU A 514 24.71 -7.73 23.19
CA GLU A 514 24.50 -9.18 23.01
C GLU A 514 23.15 -9.47 22.34
N ARG A 515 22.13 -8.72 22.71
CA ARG A 515 20.82 -8.86 22.06
C ARG A 515 20.86 -8.39 20.60
N ALA A 516 21.54 -7.29 20.29
CA ALA A 516 21.71 -6.79 18.92
C ALA A 516 22.39 -7.83 18.02
N VAL A 517 23.53 -8.42 18.46
CA VAL A 517 24.26 -9.44 17.67
C VAL A 517 23.54 -10.78 17.60
N THR A 518 22.64 -11.07 18.56
CA THR A 518 21.76 -12.25 18.50
C THR A 518 20.65 -12.08 17.48
N LEU A 519 20.09 -10.87 17.37
CA LEU A 519 19.03 -10.55 16.42
C LEU A 519 19.55 -10.44 14.99
N ASP A 520 20.74 -9.82 14.83
CA ASP A 520 21.45 -9.72 13.57
C ASP A 520 22.93 -10.09 13.73
N PRO A 521 23.29 -11.36 13.50
CA PRO A 521 24.68 -11.81 13.58
C PRO A 521 25.62 -11.21 12.53
N GLN A 522 25.09 -10.56 11.48
CA GLN A 522 25.86 -9.88 10.42
C GLN A 522 25.98 -8.37 10.66
N TYR A 523 25.58 -7.86 11.81
CA TYR A 523 25.69 -6.46 12.14
C TYR A 523 27.09 -6.12 12.66
N ALA A 524 28.02 -5.79 11.76
CA ALA A 524 29.42 -5.54 12.06
C ALA A 524 29.63 -4.46 13.15
N LEU A 525 28.84 -3.37 13.08
CA LEU A 525 28.92 -2.29 14.09
C LEU A 525 28.56 -2.77 15.48
N ALA A 526 27.50 -3.57 15.63
CA ALA A 526 27.11 -4.12 16.93
C ALA A 526 28.16 -5.12 17.48
N GLN A 527 28.77 -5.92 16.60
CA GLN A 527 29.88 -6.81 16.97
C GLN A 527 31.06 -5.99 17.52
N ASN A 528 31.45 -4.90 16.83
CA ASN A 528 32.53 -4.04 17.27
C ASN A 528 32.20 -3.35 18.61
N ASN A 529 31.00 -2.81 18.77
CA ASN A 529 30.59 -2.15 20.01
C ASN A 529 30.54 -3.11 21.20
N LEU A 530 30.08 -4.36 20.98
CA LEU A 530 30.15 -5.40 22.01
C LEU A 530 31.62 -5.70 22.40
N GLY A 531 32.51 -5.81 21.42
CA GLY A 531 33.94 -5.96 21.66
C GLY A 531 34.53 -4.82 22.50
N ILE A 532 34.16 -3.56 22.23
CA ILE A 532 34.60 -2.38 23.00
C ILE A 532 34.16 -2.50 24.46
N VAL A 533 32.87 -2.80 24.69
CA VAL A 533 32.31 -2.92 26.06
C VAL A 533 32.93 -4.09 26.82
N LEU A 534 33.14 -5.23 26.19
CA LEU A 534 33.84 -6.38 26.78
C LEU A 534 35.30 -6.02 27.14
N GLY A 535 35.98 -5.27 26.27
CA GLY A 535 37.34 -4.75 26.54
C GLY A 535 37.40 -3.76 27.70
N LYS A 536 36.35 -2.95 27.93
CA LYS A 536 36.19 -2.09 29.11
C LYS A 536 35.90 -2.89 30.37
N LEU A 537 35.15 -3.97 30.27
CA LEU A 537 34.85 -4.92 31.37
C LEU A 537 36.05 -5.83 31.72
N GLY A 538 37.11 -5.83 30.93
CA GLY A 538 38.34 -6.63 31.13
C GLY A 538 38.31 -8.01 30.48
N ASP A 539 37.22 -8.41 29.80
CA ASP A 539 37.15 -9.66 29.04
C ASP A 539 37.80 -9.51 27.65
N LEU A 540 39.14 -9.42 27.67
CA LEU A 540 39.92 -9.22 26.45
C LEU A 540 39.82 -10.38 25.46
N ALA A 541 39.52 -11.58 25.95
CA ALA A 541 39.37 -12.76 25.09
C ALA A 541 38.11 -12.68 24.24
N GLN A 542 36.96 -12.36 24.86
CA GLN A 542 35.72 -12.18 24.13
C GLN A 542 35.73 -10.91 23.27
N ALA A 543 36.37 -9.83 23.75
CA ALA A 543 36.51 -8.61 22.96
C ALA A 543 37.22 -8.87 21.62
N LEU A 544 38.30 -9.67 21.64
CA LEU A 544 39.05 -10.07 20.44
C LEU A 544 38.12 -10.84 19.45
N VAL A 545 37.39 -11.83 19.94
CA VAL A 545 36.47 -12.61 19.09
C VAL A 545 35.43 -11.73 18.40
N HIS A 546 34.86 -10.76 19.10
CA HIS A 546 33.82 -9.88 18.53
C HIS A 546 34.43 -8.86 17.54
N HIS A 547 35.63 -8.32 17.78
CA HIS A 547 36.30 -7.47 16.79
C HIS A 547 36.69 -8.25 15.53
N GLU A 548 37.22 -9.48 15.67
CA GLU A 548 37.53 -10.35 14.52
C GLU A 548 36.26 -10.70 13.74
N ARG A 549 35.14 -10.92 14.45
CA ARG A 549 33.86 -11.14 13.80
C ARG A 549 33.39 -9.93 13.01
N ALA A 550 33.53 -8.72 13.58
CA ALA A 550 33.23 -7.47 12.88
C ALA A 550 34.04 -7.33 11.58
N LEU A 551 35.34 -7.65 11.63
CA LEU A 551 36.25 -7.62 10.47
C LEU A 551 36.01 -8.77 9.48
N THR A 552 35.44 -9.89 9.93
CA THR A 552 35.02 -10.98 9.02
C THR A 552 33.81 -10.53 8.19
N ILE A 553 32.92 -9.72 8.79
CA ILE A 553 31.71 -9.19 8.14
C ILE A 553 32.07 -8.01 7.22
N ASP A 554 32.88 -7.08 7.73
CA ASP A 554 33.35 -5.91 7.00
C ASP A 554 34.87 -5.75 7.17
N PRO A 555 35.69 -6.25 6.22
CA PRO A 555 37.14 -6.14 6.27
C PRO A 555 37.70 -4.70 6.15
N GLU A 556 36.89 -3.75 5.68
CA GLU A 556 37.27 -2.34 5.54
C GLU A 556 36.73 -1.47 6.70
N PHE A 557 36.41 -2.08 7.84
CA PHE A 557 35.88 -1.36 9.00
C PHE A 557 37.02 -0.79 9.86
N ALA A 558 37.42 0.47 9.60
CA ALA A 558 38.55 1.13 10.24
C ALA A 558 38.48 1.17 11.79
N ASP A 559 37.25 1.40 12.34
CA ASP A 559 37.03 1.43 13.79
C ASP A 559 37.29 0.07 14.44
N ALA A 560 36.89 -1.02 13.78
CA ALA A 560 37.10 -2.37 14.29
C ALA A 560 38.61 -2.74 14.26
N HIS A 561 39.35 -2.32 13.24
CA HIS A 561 40.81 -2.49 13.21
C HIS A 561 41.46 -1.72 14.34
N ASN A 562 41.08 -0.46 14.59
CA ASN A 562 41.63 0.32 15.71
C ASN A 562 41.30 -0.34 17.05
N SER A 563 40.04 -0.75 17.27
CA SER A 563 39.58 -1.38 18.51
C SER A 563 40.27 -2.71 18.78
N LEU A 564 40.45 -3.53 17.74
CA LEU A 564 41.21 -4.78 17.83
C LEU A 564 42.68 -4.51 18.21
N GLY A 565 43.31 -3.50 17.58
CA GLY A 565 44.65 -3.06 17.94
C GLY A 565 44.80 -2.68 19.42
N GLU A 566 43.79 -1.97 19.97
CA GLU A 566 43.75 -1.59 21.39
C GLU A 566 43.69 -2.82 22.33
N VAL A 567 42.89 -3.80 21.98
CA VAL A 567 42.80 -5.08 22.73
C VAL A 567 44.14 -5.83 22.68
N LEU A 568 44.79 -5.89 21.50
CA LEU A 568 46.08 -6.54 21.33
C LEU A 568 47.18 -5.84 22.12
N VAL A 569 47.18 -4.50 22.20
CA VAL A 569 48.10 -3.74 23.07
C VAL A 569 47.92 -4.15 24.54
N LYS A 570 46.65 -4.24 25.02
CA LYS A 570 46.36 -4.69 26.39
C LYS A 570 46.81 -6.12 26.66
N GLN A 571 46.87 -6.98 25.65
CA GLN A 571 47.43 -8.34 25.71
C GLN A 571 48.95 -8.40 25.57
N GLY A 572 49.63 -7.27 25.30
CA GLY A 572 51.06 -7.20 25.07
C GLY A 572 51.52 -7.62 23.68
N LYS A 573 50.62 -7.84 22.74
CA LYS A 573 50.89 -8.28 21.35
C LYS A 573 51.12 -7.06 20.45
N LEU A 574 52.20 -6.30 20.74
CA LEU A 574 52.43 -5.00 20.14
C LEU A 574 52.63 -5.03 18.61
N SER A 575 53.26 -6.10 18.08
CA SER A 575 53.50 -6.21 16.63
C SER A 575 52.18 -6.41 15.86
N GLU A 576 51.32 -7.28 16.34
CA GLU A 576 50.00 -7.51 15.75
C GLU A 576 49.15 -6.23 15.86
N ALA A 577 49.17 -5.55 17.01
CA ALA A 577 48.47 -4.28 17.21
C ALA A 577 48.89 -3.20 16.19
N LYS A 578 50.19 -3.10 15.93
CA LYS A 578 50.76 -2.17 14.94
C LYS A 578 50.15 -2.41 13.56
N GLU A 579 50.09 -3.66 13.10
CA GLU A 579 49.53 -4.02 11.80
C GLU A 579 48.06 -3.58 11.67
N HIS A 580 47.29 -3.75 12.73
CA HIS A 580 45.87 -3.34 12.74
C HIS A 580 45.72 -1.81 12.75
N PHE A 581 46.52 -1.05 13.48
CA PHE A 581 46.48 0.41 13.41
C PHE A 581 46.92 0.94 12.04
N GLU A 582 47.92 0.31 11.39
CA GLU A 582 48.31 0.63 10.03
C GLU A 582 47.18 0.31 9.03
N HIS A 583 46.43 -0.76 9.24
CA HIS A 583 45.24 -1.09 8.45
C HIS A 583 44.17 -0.02 8.60
N ALA A 584 43.81 0.36 9.83
CA ALA A 584 42.86 1.41 10.10
C ALA A 584 43.23 2.72 9.39
N LEU A 585 44.54 3.07 9.37
CA LEU A 585 45.02 4.27 8.70
C LEU A 585 45.12 4.16 7.18
N ARG A 586 45.23 2.96 6.63
CA ARG A 586 45.10 2.76 5.17
C ARG A 586 43.68 3.02 4.70
N ILE A 587 42.67 2.58 5.51
CA ILE A 587 41.25 2.79 5.22
C ILE A 587 40.89 4.26 5.45
N ASN A 588 41.26 4.83 6.59
CA ASN A 588 41.00 6.22 6.94
C ASN A 588 42.30 6.92 7.36
N PRO A 589 43.00 7.60 6.41
CA PRO A 589 44.27 8.28 6.70
C PRO A 589 44.17 9.39 7.75
N ASP A 590 42.99 9.93 8.00
CA ASP A 590 42.79 11.01 8.98
C ASP A 590 42.30 10.52 10.36
N TYR A 591 42.28 9.20 10.59
CA TYR A 591 41.84 8.62 11.84
C TYR A 591 42.79 8.95 13.00
N SER A 592 42.48 10.00 13.77
CA SER A 592 43.35 10.56 14.81
C SER A 592 43.66 9.58 15.93
N SER A 593 42.71 8.75 16.35
CA SER A 593 42.90 7.74 17.40
C SER A 593 43.88 6.65 16.95
N ALA A 594 43.73 6.14 15.74
CA ALA A 594 44.64 5.14 15.19
C ALA A 594 46.08 5.70 15.03
N LYS A 595 46.26 6.98 14.63
CA LYS A 595 47.57 7.65 14.58
C LYS A 595 48.22 7.69 15.95
N LYS A 596 47.49 8.07 16.99
CA LYS A 596 47.99 8.10 18.37
C LYS A 596 48.34 6.71 18.88
N ASN A 597 47.50 5.74 18.64
CA ASN A 597 47.66 4.36 19.08
C ASN A 597 48.89 3.72 18.36
N LEU A 598 49.07 3.96 17.08
CA LEU A 598 50.23 3.50 16.31
C LEU A 598 51.52 4.06 16.88
N ALA A 599 51.62 5.40 17.04
CA ALA A 599 52.79 6.05 17.56
C ALA A 599 53.18 5.57 18.98
N ALA A 600 52.18 5.36 19.85
CA ALA A 600 52.39 4.82 21.18
C ALA A 600 52.92 3.37 21.14
N THR A 601 52.35 2.55 20.22
CA THR A 601 52.75 1.16 20.04
C THR A 601 54.17 1.04 19.49
N GLU A 602 54.56 1.87 18.52
CA GLU A 602 55.91 1.92 17.97
C GLU A 602 56.95 2.31 19.02
N LYS A 603 56.65 3.32 19.83
CA LYS A 603 57.52 3.71 20.96
C LYS A 603 57.68 2.58 21.98
N ALA A 604 56.59 1.82 22.25
CA ALA A 604 56.64 0.67 23.17
C ALA A 604 57.46 -0.49 22.59
N LEU A 605 57.45 -0.70 21.27
CA LEU A 605 58.27 -1.69 20.57
C LEU A 605 59.77 -1.31 20.57
N GLN A 606 60.11 -0.03 20.46
CA GLN A 606 61.51 0.46 20.50
C GLN A 606 62.13 0.35 21.90
N ASN A 607 61.32 0.37 22.95
CA ASN A 607 61.77 0.32 24.34
C ASN A 607 61.88 -1.13 24.90
N ARG A 608 61.52 -2.12 24.10
CA ARG A 608 61.68 -3.56 24.41
C ARG A 608 62.98 -4.10 23.79
#